data_4268bc29fb386f59c36599a1d3c6cda3
#
_entry.id   4268bc29fb386f59c36599a1d3c6cda3
#
_cell.length_a   1.000
_cell.length_b   1.000
_cell.length_c   1.000
_cell.angle_alpha   90.00
_cell.angle_beta   90.00
_cell.angle_gamma   90.00
#
_symmetry.space_group_name_H-M   'P 1'
#
loop_
_entity.id
_entity.type
_entity.pdbx_description
1 polymer ?
#
loop_
_entity_poly.entity_id
_entity_poly.type
_entity_poly.pdbx_seq_one_letter_code
_entity_poly.pdbx_strand_id
1 'polypeptide(L)'
;VAAKTGIVGLTRALAHDLAANGVTVNCVVPGMIATTRGGSAPQNPDHHKDHAPLVGRRGRPEEVARLVRYLAGPDARYMTGQTLHASGGVFMP
;
A
#
# COMPACT_ATOMS: atom_id res chain seq x y z
N VAL A 1 14.25 -0.72 0.55
CA VAL A 1 13.98 0.38 1.46
C VAL A 1 14.15 1.72 0.78
N ALA A 2 15.28 1.95 0.07
CA ALA A 2 15.47 3.18 -0.67
C ALA A 2 14.42 3.38 -1.77
N ALA A 3 14.03 2.30 -2.45
CA ALA A 3 13.00 2.37 -3.49
C ALA A 3 11.64 2.78 -2.91
N LYS A 4 11.29 2.25 -1.74
CA LYS A 4 10.03 2.59 -1.06
C LYS A 4 9.99 4.07 -0.69
N THR A 5 11.09 4.58 -0.12
CA THR A 5 11.21 6.00 0.23
C THR A 5 11.13 6.87 -1.01
N GLY A 6 11.73 6.43 -2.11
CA GLY A 6 11.68 7.13 -3.39
C GLY A 6 10.26 7.23 -3.95
N ILE A 7 9.48 6.16 -3.84
CA ILE A 7 8.08 6.16 -4.29
C ILE A 7 7.24 7.12 -3.46
N VAL A 8 7.45 7.18 -2.16
CA VAL A 8 6.73 8.13 -1.29
C VAL A 8 7.07 9.57 -1.69
N GLY A 9 8.34 9.87 -1.90
CA GLY A 9 8.75 11.20 -2.34
C GLY A 9 8.19 11.56 -3.70
N LEU A 10 8.23 10.64 -4.65
CA LEU A 10 7.66 10.85 -5.98
C LEU A 10 6.15 11.08 -5.91
N THR A 11 5.44 10.33 -5.08
CA THR A 11 4.00 10.51 -4.88
C THR A 11 3.68 11.94 -4.43
N ARG A 12 4.44 12.45 -3.46
CA ARG A 12 4.24 13.80 -2.95
C ARG A 12 4.55 14.85 -4.01
N ALA A 13 5.64 14.68 -4.74
CA ALA A 13 6.03 15.61 -5.80
C ALA A 13 4.99 15.67 -6.91
N LEU A 14 4.53 14.50 -7.36
CA LEU A 14 3.50 14.42 -8.40
C LEU A 14 2.16 15.00 -7.93
N ALA A 15 1.82 14.80 -6.66
CA ALA A 15 0.60 15.37 -6.10
C ALA A 15 0.62 16.90 -6.18
N HIS A 16 1.77 17.52 -5.87
CA HIS A 16 1.93 18.96 -6.01
C HIS A 16 1.83 19.40 -7.48
N ASP A 17 2.53 18.69 -8.36
CA ASP A 17 2.60 19.10 -9.78
C ASP A 17 1.27 18.95 -10.49
N LEU A 18 0.47 17.97 -10.12
CA LEU A 18 -0.76 17.64 -10.86
C LEU A 18 -2.03 18.16 -10.19
N ALA A 19 -1.91 18.78 -9.01
CA ALA A 19 -3.07 19.29 -8.28
C ALA A 19 -3.89 20.28 -9.11
N ALA A 20 -3.22 21.18 -9.84
CA ALA A 20 -3.91 22.18 -10.66
C ALA A 20 -4.68 21.56 -11.81
N ASN A 21 -4.35 20.34 -12.20
CA ASN A 21 -5.06 19.61 -13.25
C ASN A 21 -6.21 18.76 -12.70
N GLY A 22 -6.49 18.82 -11.41
CA GLY A 22 -7.53 18.02 -10.79
C GLY A 22 -7.17 16.55 -10.64
N VAL A 23 -5.89 16.22 -10.66
CA VAL A 23 -5.41 14.84 -10.55
C VAL A 23 -4.91 14.59 -9.13
N THR A 24 -5.38 13.52 -8.50
CA THR A 24 -4.86 13.08 -7.21
C THR A 24 -3.85 11.96 -7.40
N VAL A 25 -2.83 11.94 -6.56
CA VAL A 25 -1.76 10.94 -6.62
C VAL A 25 -1.53 10.40 -5.21
N ASN A 26 -1.76 9.13 -5.03
CA ASN A 26 -1.59 8.45 -3.74
C ASN A 26 -0.76 7.19 -3.93
N CYS A 27 -0.15 6.73 -2.86
CA CYS A 27 0.67 5.53 -2.86
C CYS A 27 0.03 4.48 -1.95
N VAL A 28 -0.10 3.26 -2.43
CA VAL A 28 -0.58 2.13 -1.63
C VAL A 28 0.60 1.20 -1.35
N VAL A 29 0.80 0.88 -0.09
CA VAL A 29 1.87 -0.01 0.34
C VAL A 29 1.24 -1.26 0.96
N PRO A 30 1.19 -2.38 0.22
CA PRO A 30 0.69 -3.62 0.78
C PRO A 30 1.70 -4.22 1.76
N GLY A 31 1.18 -4.91 2.78
CA GLY A 31 2.01 -5.69 3.67
C GLY A 31 2.15 -7.12 3.18
N MET A 32 1.95 -8.07 4.10
CA MET A 32 2.00 -9.50 3.76
C MET A 32 0.70 -9.92 3.09
N ILE A 33 0.75 -10.15 1.79
CA ILE A 33 -0.41 -10.51 0.99
C ILE A 33 -0.31 -11.98 0.59
N ALA A 34 -1.40 -12.72 0.75
CA ALA A 34 -1.49 -14.11 0.35
C ALA A 34 -1.59 -14.16 -1.17
N THR A 35 -0.51 -14.62 -1.82
CA THR A 35 -0.47 -14.77 -3.26
C THR A 35 -0.14 -16.19 -3.64
N THR A 36 -0.55 -16.61 -4.82
CA THR A 36 -0.18 -17.91 -5.38
C THR A 36 1.09 -17.83 -6.23
N ARG A 37 1.66 -16.65 -6.31
CA ARG A 37 2.84 -16.40 -7.10
C ARG A 37 4.01 -17.26 -6.63
N GLY A 38 4.58 -18.04 -7.53
CA GLY A 38 5.70 -18.92 -7.23
C GLY A 38 5.35 -20.20 -6.53
N GLY A 39 4.13 -20.39 -6.08
CA GLY A 39 3.58 -21.65 -5.58
C GLY A 39 4.20 -22.26 -4.35
N SER A 40 5.47 -22.04 -4.10
CA SER A 40 6.22 -22.68 -3.02
C SER A 40 6.82 -21.69 -2.02
N ALA A 41 6.51 -20.41 -2.12
CA ALA A 41 7.04 -19.43 -1.19
C ALA A 41 6.52 -19.72 0.23
N PRO A 42 7.38 -19.67 1.26
CA PRO A 42 6.93 -19.87 2.63
C PRO A 42 5.84 -18.88 3.00
N GLN A 43 4.83 -19.36 3.69
CA GLN A 43 3.73 -18.51 4.14
C GLN A 43 4.22 -17.45 5.13
N ASN A 44 5.19 -17.80 5.96
CA ASN A 44 5.76 -16.90 6.96
C ASN A 44 7.28 -17.01 6.92
N PRO A 45 7.95 -16.21 6.06
CA PRO A 45 9.41 -16.18 6.06
C PRO A 45 9.95 -15.82 7.46
N ASP A 46 11.07 -16.41 7.84
CA ASP A 46 11.62 -16.22 9.18
C ASP A 46 11.86 -14.76 9.54
N HIS A 47 12.28 -13.95 8.57
CA HIS A 47 12.54 -12.53 8.83
C HIS A 47 11.26 -11.73 9.13
N HIS A 48 10.07 -12.32 8.95
CA HIS A 48 8.80 -11.68 9.25
C HIS A 48 8.20 -12.14 10.59
N LYS A 49 8.88 -13.02 11.33
CA LYS A 49 8.34 -13.52 12.59
C LYS A 49 8.02 -12.42 13.59
N ASP A 50 8.92 -11.42 13.66
CA ASP A 50 8.77 -10.32 14.62
C ASP A 50 7.83 -9.23 14.10
N HIS A 51 7.33 -9.38 12.86
CA HIS A 51 6.49 -8.40 12.20
C HIS A 51 5.20 -9.03 11.69
N ALA A 52 4.64 -9.97 12.45
CA ALA A 52 3.38 -10.62 12.10
C ALA A 52 2.25 -9.58 12.06
N PRO A 53 1.27 -9.73 11.16
CA PRO A 53 0.15 -8.81 11.11
C PRO A 53 -0.64 -8.82 12.42
N LEU A 54 -0.95 -7.64 12.93
CA LEU A 54 -1.75 -7.52 14.15
C LEU A 54 -3.15 -8.10 13.99
N VAL A 55 -3.68 -8.04 12.76
CA VAL A 55 -5.00 -8.62 12.48
C VAL A 55 -4.98 -10.14 12.43
N GLY A 56 -3.82 -10.76 12.57
CA GLY A 56 -3.70 -12.21 12.74
C GLY A 56 -3.73 -13.03 11.45
N ARG A 57 -3.64 -12.38 10.29
CA ARG A 57 -3.65 -13.06 9.00
C ARG A 57 -2.98 -12.21 7.92
N ARG A 58 -2.60 -12.85 6.83
CA ARG A 58 -2.17 -12.12 5.62
C ARG A 58 -3.37 -11.43 4.98
N GLY A 59 -3.12 -10.32 4.32
CA GLY A 59 -4.13 -9.67 3.53
C GLY A 59 -4.43 -10.45 2.26
N ARG A 60 -5.58 -10.21 1.68
CA ARG A 60 -5.98 -10.80 0.39
C ARG A 60 -5.73 -9.79 -0.71
N PRO A 61 -5.36 -10.24 -1.92
CA PRO A 61 -5.19 -9.32 -3.04
C PRO A 61 -6.42 -8.43 -3.26
N GLU A 62 -7.63 -8.96 -3.03
CA GLU A 62 -8.86 -8.21 -3.20
C GLU A 62 -8.97 -7.03 -2.21
N GLU A 63 -8.38 -7.17 -1.02
CA GLU A 63 -8.40 -6.10 -0.04
C GLU A 63 -7.55 -4.91 -0.50
N VAL A 64 -6.40 -5.19 -1.12
CA VAL A 64 -5.57 -4.15 -1.72
C VAL A 64 -6.28 -3.54 -2.93
N ALA A 65 -6.87 -4.38 -3.77
CA ALA A 65 -7.57 -3.92 -4.96
C ALA A 65 -8.74 -3.00 -4.63
N ARG A 66 -9.48 -3.30 -3.57
CA ARG A 66 -10.60 -2.45 -3.13
C ARG A 66 -10.12 -1.09 -2.65
N LEU A 67 -8.98 -1.03 -1.97
CA LEU A 67 -8.40 0.24 -1.56
C LEU A 67 -8.01 1.07 -2.78
N VAL A 68 -7.35 0.46 -3.76
CA VAL A 68 -6.98 1.15 -5.00
C VAL A 68 -8.23 1.65 -5.72
N ARG A 69 -9.27 0.84 -5.78
CA ARG A 69 -10.54 1.22 -6.41
C ARG A 69 -11.18 2.42 -5.70
N TYR A 70 -11.15 2.45 -4.39
CA TYR A 70 -11.65 3.57 -3.62
C TYR A 70 -10.89 4.86 -3.96
N LEU A 71 -9.56 4.77 -3.97
CA LEU A 71 -8.71 5.93 -4.26
C LEU A 71 -8.89 6.45 -5.69
N ALA A 72 -9.22 5.57 -6.62
CA ALA A 72 -9.47 5.95 -8.01
C ALA A 72 -10.90 6.49 -8.23
N GLY A 73 -11.76 6.36 -7.25
CA GLY A 73 -13.16 6.73 -7.36
C GLY A 73 -13.47 8.13 -6.85
N PRO A 74 -14.74 8.55 -7.00
CA PRO A 74 -15.15 9.92 -6.64
C PRO A 74 -15.12 10.21 -5.15
N ASP A 75 -15.20 9.18 -4.30
CA ASP A 75 -15.25 9.37 -2.85
C ASP A 75 -13.89 9.77 -2.26
N ALA A 76 -12.80 9.64 -3.03
CA ALA A 76 -11.46 9.96 -2.58
C ALA A 76 -10.93 11.26 -3.19
N ARG A 77 -11.79 12.14 -3.66
CA ARG A 77 -11.36 13.38 -4.34
C ARG A 77 -10.56 14.34 -3.47
N TYR A 78 -10.73 14.26 -2.17
CA TYR A 78 -10.03 15.13 -1.23
C TYR A 78 -8.74 14.50 -0.69
N MET A 79 -8.31 13.39 -1.28
CA MET A 79 -7.11 12.66 -0.87
C MET A 79 -6.06 12.75 -1.96
N THR A 80 -4.92 13.33 -1.64
CA THR A 80 -3.78 13.35 -2.55
C THR A 80 -2.49 13.45 -1.75
N GLY A 81 -1.40 12.92 -2.29
CA GLY A 81 -0.09 12.96 -1.67
C GLY A 81 0.05 12.01 -0.49
N GLN A 82 -0.88 11.08 -0.30
CA GLN A 82 -0.90 10.20 0.87
C GLN A 82 -0.29 8.85 0.57
N THR A 83 0.29 8.25 1.62
CA THR A 83 0.79 6.89 1.59
C THR A 83 -0.08 6.06 2.50
N LEU A 84 -0.78 5.07 1.94
CA LEU A 84 -1.69 4.24 2.70
C LEU A 84 -1.13 2.82 2.82
N HIS A 85 -1.03 2.35 4.06
CA HIS A 85 -0.49 1.04 4.37
C HIS A 85 -1.61 0.05 4.57
N ALA A 86 -1.72 -0.92 3.68
CA ALA A 86 -2.67 -2.03 3.79
C ALA A 86 -1.88 -3.25 4.30
N SER A 87 -1.49 -3.21 5.57
CA SER A 87 -0.52 -4.14 6.14
C SER A 87 -1.02 -4.95 7.32
N GLY A 88 -2.28 -4.76 7.73
CA GLY A 88 -2.80 -5.45 8.91
C GLY A 88 -2.05 -5.09 10.20
N GLY A 89 -1.38 -3.93 10.22
CA GLY A 89 -0.65 -3.47 11.39
C GLY A 89 0.82 -3.87 11.40
N VAL A 90 1.33 -4.50 10.34
CA VAL A 90 2.77 -4.82 10.25
C VAL A 90 3.60 -3.55 10.24
N PHE A 91 3.11 -2.50 9.60
CA PHE A 91 3.79 -1.22 9.50
C PHE A 91 2.85 -0.11 9.94
N MET A 92 3.30 0.67 10.92
CA MET A 92 2.54 1.80 11.47
C MET A 92 3.50 2.99 11.60
N PRO A 93 3.67 3.76 10.52
CA PRO A 93 4.58 4.91 10.55
C PRO A 93 4.11 6.03 11.47
#